data_16e127f34141c98b6fbf2057a30df9ca
#
_entry.id   16e127f34141c98b6fbf2057a30df9ca
#
_cell.length_a   1.000
_cell.length_b   1.000
_cell.length_c   1.000
_cell.angle_alpha   90.00
_cell.angle_beta   90.00
_cell.angle_gamma   90.00
#
_symmetry.space_group_name_H-M   'P 1'
#
loop_
_entity.id
_entity.type
_entity.pdbx_description
1 polymer ?
#
loop_
_entity_poly.entity_id
_entity_poly.type
_entity_poly.pdbx_seq_one_letter_code
_entity_poly.pdbx_strand_id
1 'polypeptide(L)'
;MKKIIIAAVVIIMVVGIITAVAVITKNSMKNHVLDGPGMERPLCYTITSCRYYTGGGMEGGSTSIEFYTGDDNKIYMSYYNCPYNGAEEESYTIEVAPGALVEIQHALYSRGFLSWGKLEKSELILLDAPTTTISVTYGDGEIYSVSDTDELPENGYGIFNEIYSIFSMYTKGGY
;
A
#
# COMPACT_ATOMS: atom_id res chain seq x y z
N MET A 1 -15.70 -32.33 42.61
CA MET A 1 -14.96 -31.09 42.92
C MET A 1 -13.58 -31.01 42.24
N LYS A 2 -12.67 -32.00 42.39
CA LYS A 2 -11.31 -31.91 41.75
C LYS A 2 -11.33 -31.67 40.21
N LYS A 3 -12.24 -32.33 39.46
CA LYS A 3 -12.32 -32.15 37.97
C LYS A 3 -12.76 -30.74 37.56
N ILE A 4 -13.61 -30.09 38.33
CA ILE A 4 -14.08 -28.72 38.06
C ILE A 4 -12.96 -27.71 38.31
N ILE A 5 -12.15 -27.91 39.34
CA ILE A 5 -11.01 -27.07 39.69
C ILE A 5 -9.93 -27.15 38.57
N ILE A 6 -9.66 -28.37 38.07
CA ILE A 6 -8.68 -28.58 36.99
C ILE A 6 -9.14 -27.86 35.69
N ALA A 7 -10.44 -28.00 35.34
CA ALA A 7 -10.97 -27.30 34.16
C ALA A 7 -10.89 -25.78 34.28
N ALA A 8 -11.19 -25.19 35.43
CA ALA A 8 -11.08 -23.77 35.68
C ALA A 8 -9.63 -23.27 35.59
N VAL A 9 -8.66 -24.00 36.11
CA VAL A 9 -7.23 -23.65 36.00
C VAL A 9 -6.74 -23.69 34.56
N VAL A 10 -7.15 -24.69 33.77
CA VAL A 10 -6.79 -24.79 32.37
C VAL A 10 -7.37 -23.61 31.56
N ILE A 11 -8.61 -23.22 31.78
CA ILE A 11 -9.24 -22.09 31.12
C ILE A 11 -8.50 -20.78 31.45
N ILE A 12 -8.14 -20.56 32.71
CA ILE A 12 -7.40 -19.35 33.13
C ILE A 12 -6.02 -19.31 32.46
N MET A 13 -5.31 -20.45 32.37
CA MET A 13 -4.01 -20.50 31.69
C MET A 13 -4.14 -20.22 30.19
N VAL A 14 -5.13 -20.77 29.50
CA VAL A 14 -5.35 -20.53 28.08
C VAL A 14 -5.68 -19.04 27.80
N VAL A 15 -6.57 -18.45 28.59
CA VAL A 15 -6.89 -17.01 28.48
C VAL A 15 -5.66 -16.15 28.77
N GLY A 16 -4.86 -16.52 29.78
CA GLY A 16 -3.61 -15.83 30.11
C GLY A 16 -2.58 -15.86 28.96
N ILE A 17 -2.44 -17.00 28.28
CA ILE A 17 -1.54 -17.16 27.13
C ILE A 17 -2.05 -16.31 25.93
N ILE A 18 -3.34 -16.33 25.64
CA ILE A 18 -3.91 -15.55 24.53
C ILE A 18 -3.72 -14.05 24.77
N THR A 19 -3.97 -13.58 26.00
CA THR A 19 -3.74 -12.16 26.34
C THR A 19 -2.27 -11.78 26.32
N ALA A 20 -1.36 -12.65 26.79
CA ALA A 20 0.08 -12.40 26.73
C ALA A 20 0.59 -12.33 25.26
N VAL A 21 0.14 -13.24 24.40
CA VAL A 21 0.49 -13.22 22.96
C VAL A 21 -0.04 -11.95 22.31
N ALA A 22 -1.28 -11.53 22.59
CA ALA A 22 -1.87 -10.31 22.04
C ALA A 22 -1.13 -9.04 22.51
N VAL A 23 -0.66 -9.01 23.76
CA VAL A 23 0.14 -7.89 24.30
C VAL A 23 1.56 -7.88 23.72
N ILE A 24 2.19 -9.06 23.54
CA ILE A 24 3.53 -9.18 22.95
C ILE A 24 3.49 -8.77 21.48
N THR A 25 2.49 -9.21 20.70
CA THR A 25 2.35 -8.79 19.31
C THR A 25 2.08 -7.28 19.19
N LYS A 26 1.22 -6.73 20.04
CA LYS A 26 0.93 -5.29 20.07
C LYS A 26 2.14 -4.43 20.50
N ASN A 27 2.96 -4.92 21.43
CA ASN A 27 4.20 -4.25 21.84
C ASN A 27 5.35 -4.46 20.84
N SER A 28 5.46 -5.63 20.21
CA SER A 28 6.44 -5.88 19.15
C SER A 28 6.17 -5.01 17.92
N MET A 29 4.90 -4.78 17.59
CA MET A 29 4.53 -3.83 16.52
C MET A 29 4.85 -2.36 16.87
N LYS A 30 4.84 -1.99 18.17
CA LYS A 30 5.19 -0.63 18.60
C LYS A 30 6.69 -0.31 18.59
N ASN A 31 7.55 -1.32 18.63
CA ASN A 31 9.00 -1.13 18.81
C ASN A 31 9.81 -1.17 17.52
N HIS A 32 9.18 -1.38 16.36
CA HIS A 32 9.84 -1.19 15.06
C HIS A 32 9.59 0.22 14.53
N VAL A 33 10.09 1.21 15.28
CA VAL A 33 10.31 2.54 14.72
C VAL A 33 11.59 2.43 13.88
N LEU A 34 11.47 2.55 12.57
CA LEU A 34 12.63 2.78 11.74
C LEU A 34 12.98 4.26 11.88
N ASP A 35 14.06 4.55 12.62
CA ASP A 35 14.65 5.89 12.72
C ASP A 35 15.31 6.25 11.39
N GLY A 36 14.48 6.61 10.39
CA GLY A 36 14.93 7.24 9.16
C GLY A 36 14.51 8.72 9.15
N PRO A 37 15.30 9.63 8.57
CA PRO A 37 14.88 11.02 8.42
C PRO A 37 13.59 11.07 7.56
N GLY A 38 12.48 11.49 8.17
CA GLY A 38 11.17 11.60 7.53
C GLY A 38 10.14 10.53 7.89
N MET A 39 10.50 9.52 8.67
CA MET A 39 9.56 8.49 9.09
C MET A 39 8.84 8.89 10.39
N GLU A 40 7.73 9.58 10.26
CA GLU A 40 6.87 9.93 11.41
C GLU A 40 5.92 8.78 11.82
N ARG A 41 5.86 7.67 11.04
CA ARG A 41 4.88 6.61 11.24
C ARG A 41 5.51 5.24 11.45
N PRO A 42 5.08 4.53 12.52
CA PRO A 42 5.50 3.15 12.72
C PRO A 42 4.95 2.23 11.62
N LEU A 43 5.71 1.19 11.27
CA LEU A 43 5.38 0.13 10.31
C LEU A 43 4.06 -0.63 10.56
N CYS A 44 3.43 -0.41 11.70
CA CYS A 44 2.18 -1.05 12.07
C CYS A 44 0.93 -0.39 11.49
N TYR A 45 1.08 0.69 10.72
CA TYR A 45 -0.06 1.27 10.02
C TYR A 45 -0.37 0.44 8.78
N THR A 46 -1.44 -0.32 8.86
CA THR A 46 -1.97 -1.07 7.72
C THR A 46 -2.47 -0.09 6.67
N ILE A 47 -2.04 -0.27 5.44
CA ILE A 47 -2.61 0.47 4.32
C ILE A 47 -4.01 -0.08 4.02
N THR A 48 -4.94 0.79 3.70
CA THR A 48 -6.30 0.46 3.28
C THR A 48 -6.50 0.63 1.78
N SER A 49 -5.66 1.44 1.13
CA SER A 49 -5.55 1.45 -0.32
C SER A 49 -4.13 1.80 -0.78
N CYS A 50 -3.83 1.37 -2.00
CA CYS A 50 -2.65 1.78 -2.74
C CYS A 50 -3.01 1.97 -4.21
N ARG A 51 -2.74 3.17 -4.74
CA ARG A 51 -3.04 3.54 -6.11
C ARG A 51 -1.77 3.89 -6.87
N TYR A 52 -1.61 3.30 -8.04
CA TYR A 52 -0.71 3.73 -9.08
C TYR A 52 -1.52 4.51 -10.13
N TYR A 53 -1.06 5.68 -10.49
CA TYR A 53 -1.68 6.50 -11.52
C TYR A 53 -0.59 7.05 -12.45
N THR A 54 -0.80 6.96 -13.74
CA THR A 54 -0.02 7.70 -14.72
C THR A 54 -0.96 8.40 -15.67
N GLY A 55 -0.67 9.63 -16.01
CA GLY A 55 -1.54 10.39 -16.90
C GLY A 55 -1.01 11.78 -17.21
N GLY A 56 -1.71 12.46 -18.10
CA GLY A 56 -1.28 13.74 -18.66
C GLY A 56 -0.43 13.56 -19.92
N GLY A 57 0.42 14.55 -20.19
CA GLY A 57 1.16 14.64 -21.45
C GLY A 57 0.28 15.11 -22.61
N MET A 58 0.90 15.29 -23.79
CA MET A 58 0.22 15.85 -24.97
C MET A 58 -0.96 15.03 -25.46
N GLU A 59 -0.91 13.71 -25.34
CA GLU A 59 -1.95 12.81 -25.84
C GLU A 59 -3.12 12.66 -24.86
N GLY A 60 -2.96 13.10 -23.59
CA GLY A 60 -4.01 13.15 -22.59
C GLY A 60 -4.51 11.79 -22.08
N GLY A 61 -3.75 10.72 -22.33
CA GLY A 61 -4.06 9.39 -21.83
C GLY A 61 -3.85 9.25 -20.32
N SER A 62 -4.45 8.22 -19.72
CA SER A 62 -4.19 7.88 -18.32
C SER A 62 -4.44 6.41 -18.01
N THR A 63 -3.69 5.88 -17.05
CA THR A 63 -3.87 4.55 -16.48
C THR A 63 -3.91 4.66 -14.97
N SER A 64 -4.83 3.95 -14.35
CA SER A 64 -4.94 3.85 -12.90
C SER A 64 -5.14 2.39 -12.47
N ILE A 65 -4.36 1.96 -11.49
CA ILE A 65 -4.53 0.67 -10.83
C ILE A 65 -4.60 0.96 -9.34
N GLU A 66 -5.69 0.56 -8.70
CA GLU A 66 -5.90 0.80 -7.27
C GLU A 66 -6.30 -0.49 -6.57
N PHE A 67 -5.59 -0.82 -5.50
CA PHE A 67 -5.96 -1.86 -4.56
C PHE A 67 -6.56 -1.21 -3.33
N TYR A 68 -7.71 -1.70 -2.89
CA TYR A 68 -8.39 -1.13 -1.72
C TYR A 68 -9.20 -2.16 -0.96
N THR A 69 -9.44 -1.86 0.32
CA THR A 69 -10.35 -2.63 1.16
C THR A 69 -11.76 -2.10 0.97
N GLY A 70 -12.69 -2.96 0.52
CA GLY A 70 -14.10 -2.63 0.39
C GLY A 70 -14.83 -2.62 1.75
N ASP A 71 -16.09 -2.14 1.74
CA ASP A 71 -16.94 -2.08 2.94
C ASP A 71 -17.25 -3.47 3.54
N ASP A 72 -17.12 -4.51 2.72
CA ASP A 72 -17.28 -5.92 3.11
C ASP A 72 -15.98 -6.56 3.65
N ASN A 73 -14.93 -5.76 3.86
CA ASN A 73 -13.59 -6.16 4.27
C ASN A 73 -12.85 -7.09 3.28
N LYS A 74 -13.30 -7.15 2.03
CA LYS A 74 -12.56 -7.83 0.97
C LYS A 74 -11.62 -6.86 0.27
N ILE A 75 -10.62 -7.43 -0.41
CA ILE A 75 -9.67 -6.65 -1.17
C ILE A 75 -10.08 -6.65 -2.64
N TYR A 76 -10.13 -5.47 -3.21
CA TYR A 76 -10.47 -5.25 -4.61
C TYR A 76 -9.32 -4.60 -5.35
N MET A 77 -9.22 -4.89 -6.63
CA MET A 77 -8.39 -4.16 -7.57
C MET A 77 -9.29 -3.51 -8.61
N SER A 78 -9.17 -2.19 -8.74
CA SER A 78 -9.80 -1.40 -9.79
C SER A 78 -8.75 -1.03 -10.83
N TYR A 79 -9.07 -1.24 -12.08
CA TYR A 79 -8.27 -0.88 -13.23
C TYR A 79 -9.03 0.12 -14.10
N TYR A 80 -8.31 1.13 -14.59
CA TYR A 80 -8.79 2.08 -15.57
C TYR A 80 -7.66 2.38 -16.56
N ASN A 81 -7.97 2.43 -17.83
CA ASN A 81 -7.04 2.81 -18.88
C ASN A 81 -7.76 3.57 -19.99
N CYS A 82 -7.20 4.72 -20.36
CA CYS A 82 -7.58 5.50 -21.51
C CYS A 82 -6.26 5.89 -22.22
N PRO A 83 -5.85 5.22 -23.31
CA PRO A 83 -4.52 5.41 -23.91
C PRO A 83 -4.25 6.83 -24.40
N TYR A 84 -5.28 7.56 -24.84
CA TYR A 84 -5.21 8.93 -25.30
C TYR A 84 -6.60 9.59 -25.28
N ASN A 85 -6.67 10.89 -25.38
CA ASN A 85 -7.94 11.62 -25.43
C ASN A 85 -8.84 11.14 -26.58
N GLY A 86 -10.05 10.68 -26.24
CA GLY A 86 -11.02 10.17 -27.22
C GLY A 86 -10.83 8.70 -27.59
N ALA A 87 -9.90 7.98 -26.94
CA ALA A 87 -9.81 6.53 -27.03
C ALA A 87 -10.96 5.86 -26.29
N GLU A 88 -11.23 4.61 -26.63
CA GLU A 88 -12.13 3.76 -25.85
C GLU A 88 -11.51 3.50 -24.46
N GLU A 89 -12.30 3.74 -23.41
CA GLU A 89 -11.89 3.53 -22.05
C GLU A 89 -12.10 2.06 -21.67
N GLU A 90 -11.08 1.48 -21.04
CA GLU A 90 -11.20 0.18 -20.39
C GLU A 90 -11.25 0.37 -18.88
N SER A 91 -12.27 -0.19 -18.23
CA SER A 91 -12.36 -0.19 -16.76
C SER A 91 -13.02 -1.45 -16.24
N TYR A 92 -12.51 -1.95 -15.12
CA TYR A 92 -13.10 -3.06 -14.39
C TYR A 92 -12.63 -3.07 -12.93
N THR A 93 -13.38 -3.79 -12.11
CA THR A 93 -13.03 -4.07 -10.72
C THR A 93 -13.15 -5.56 -10.47
N ILE A 94 -12.17 -6.14 -9.81
CA ILE A 94 -12.15 -7.56 -9.43
C ILE A 94 -11.82 -7.73 -7.96
N GLU A 95 -12.36 -8.76 -7.33
CA GLU A 95 -11.92 -9.21 -6.01
C GLU A 95 -10.59 -9.93 -6.18
N VAL A 96 -9.61 -9.61 -5.35
CA VAL A 96 -8.28 -10.21 -5.35
C VAL A 96 -8.00 -10.94 -4.04
N ALA A 97 -6.88 -11.67 -3.98
CA ALA A 97 -6.51 -12.39 -2.76
C ALA A 97 -6.43 -11.46 -1.54
N PRO A 98 -6.90 -11.91 -0.36
CA PRO A 98 -6.88 -11.09 0.86
C PRO A 98 -5.48 -10.58 1.25
N GLY A 99 -4.41 -11.25 0.81
CA GLY A 99 -3.02 -10.86 1.04
C GLY A 99 -2.48 -9.77 0.11
N ALA A 100 -3.19 -9.39 -0.97
CA ALA A 100 -2.65 -8.51 -2.00
C ALA A 100 -2.17 -7.15 -1.46
N LEU A 101 -2.96 -6.48 -0.60
CA LEU A 101 -2.54 -5.22 0.02
C LEU A 101 -1.35 -5.40 0.98
N VAL A 102 -1.25 -6.54 1.65
CA VAL A 102 -0.11 -6.85 2.53
C VAL A 102 1.16 -7.04 1.71
N GLU A 103 1.07 -7.72 0.58
CA GLU A 103 2.19 -7.91 -0.35
C GLU A 103 2.66 -6.57 -0.93
N ILE A 104 1.72 -5.71 -1.35
CA ILE A 104 2.01 -4.36 -1.83
C ILE A 104 2.66 -3.53 -0.73
N GLN A 105 2.11 -3.53 0.49
CA GLN A 105 2.69 -2.83 1.62
C GLN A 105 4.11 -3.30 1.92
N HIS A 106 4.34 -4.60 1.89
CA HIS A 106 5.68 -5.18 2.09
C HIS A 106 6.65 -4.77 0.99
N ALA A 107 6.20 -4.74 -0.27
CA ALA A 107 7.02 -4.29 -1.39
C ALA A 107 7.40 -2.81 -1.25
N LEU A 108 6.43 -1.93 -0.99
CA LEU A 108 6.66 -0.50 -0.75
C LEU A 108 7.64 -0.26 0.39
N TYR A 109 7.49 -1.03 1.47
CA TYR A 109 8.35 -0.94 2.64
C TYR A 109 9.78 -1.42 2.35
N SER A 110 9.94 -2.62 1.77
CA SER A 110 11.25 -3.21 1.49
C SER A 110 12.08 -2.39 0.51
N ARG A 111 11.44 -1.55 -0.30
CA ARG A 111 12.08 -0.61 -1.22
C ARG A 111 12.32 0.78 -0.63
N GLY A 112 11.94 0.99 0.61
CA GLY A 112 12.09 2.26 1.29
C GLY A 112 11.11 3.35 0.85
N PHE A 113 10.14 3.06 -0.05
CA PHE A 113 9.19 4.04 -0.55
C PHE A 113 8.45 4.79 0.57
N LEU A 114 7.98 4.06 1.57
CA LEU A 114 7.25 4.62 2.71
C LEU A 114 8.14 5.42 3.68
N SER A 115 9.47 5.38 3.50
CA SER A 115 10.45 6.09 4.33
C SER A 115 10.93 7.41 3.73
N TRP A 116 10.53 7.75 2.50
CA TRP A 116 11.03 8.96 1.85
C TRP A 116 10.52 10.25 2.49
N GLY A 117 9.45 10.18 3.30
CA GLY A 117 8.85 11.36 3.91
C GLY A 117 8.24 12.31 2.88
N LYS A 118 8.11 13.57 3.24
CA LYS A 118 7.60 14.60 2.33
C LYS A 118 8.73 15.02 1.38
N LEU A 119 8.56 14.73 0.11
CA LEU A 119 9.50 15.17 -0.93
C LEU A 119 9.16 16.57 -1.43
N GLU A 120 10.18 17.28 -1.85
CA GLU A 120 10.01 18.57 -2.53
C GLU A 120 9.67 18.37 -4.00
N LYS A 121 9.01 19.33 -4.60
CA LYS A 121 8.75 19.29 -6.04
C LYS A 121 10.02 19.64 -6.80
N SER A 122 10.33 18.84 -7.83
CA SER A 122 11.44 19.16 -8.71
C SER A 122 11.18 20.49 -9.44
N GLU A 123 12.23 21.29 -9.57
CA GLU A 123 12.18 22.51 -10.39
C GLU A 123 12.08 22.21 -11.90
N LEU A 124 12.36 20.97 -12.31
CA LEU A 124 12.24 20.51 -13.68
C LEU A 124 10.77 20.26 -14.03
N ILE A 125 10.13 21.26 -14.63
CA ILE A 125 8.79 21.09 -15.20
C ILE A 125 8.97 20.45 -16.58
N LEU A 126 8.73 19.16 -16.68
CA LEU A 126 8.60 18.49 -17.98
C LEU A 126 7.22 18.84 -18.54
N LEU A 127 7.17 19.87 -19.37
CA LEU A 127 5.99 20.15 -20.18
C LEU A 127 5.76 18.95 -21.10
N ASP A 128 4.52 18.47 -21.17
CA ASP A 128 4.08 17.41 -22.10
C ASP A 128 4.49 15.95 -21.79
N ALA A 129 5.16 15.67 -20.67
CA ALA A 129 5.39 14.30 -20.23
C ALA A 129 4.23 13.81 -19.33
N PRO A 130 3.84 12.53 -19.41
CA PRO A 130 2.92 11.95 -18.43
C PRO A 130 3.57 11.95 -17.06
N THR A 131 2.77 12.19 -16.02
CA THR A 131 3.20 12.15 -14.63
C THR A 131 2.72 10.85 -13.99
N THR A 132 3.61 10.18 -13.28
CA THR A 132 3.29 8.98 -12.51
C THR A 132 3.23 9.32 -11.02
N THR A 133 2.16 8.85 -10.37
CA THR A 133 1.96 9.07 -8.93
C THR A 133 1.61 7.74 -8.26
N ILE A 134 2.22 7.48 -7.12
CA ILE A 134 1.86 6.39 -6.23
C ILE A 134 1.30 7.00 -4.95
N SER A 135 0.08 6.61 -4.59
CA SER A 135 -0.61 7.08 -3.38
C SER A 135 -0.97 5.92 -2.49
N VAL A 136 -0.77 6.08 -1.20
CA VAL A 136 -1.08 5.09 -0.17
C VAL A 136 -2.01 5.73 0.84
N THR A 137 -3.13 5.09 1.15
CA THR A 137 -4.04 5.50 2.23
C THR A 137 -3.86 4.57 3.40
N TYR A 138 -3.70 5.12 4.59
CA TYR A 138 -3.59 4.38 5.84
C TYR A 138 -4.95 4.21 6.52
N GLY A 139 -5.03 3.27 7.47
CA GLY A 139 -6.27 2.98 8.19
C GLY A 139 -6.84 4.13 9.02
N ASP A 140 -6.06 5.16 9.31
CA ASP A 140 -6.50 6.42 9.95
C ASP A 140 -7.00 7.48 8.95
N GLY A 141 -6.97 7.15 7.64
CA GLY A 141 -7.41 8.02 6.55
C GLY A 141 -6.33 8.98 6.04
N GLU A 142 -5.11 8.99 6.61
CA GLU A 142 -4.05 9.79 6.03
C GLU A 142 -3.56 9.23 4.70
N ILE A 143 -3.17 10.12 3.80
CA ILE A 143 -2.68 9.80 2.46
C ILE A 143 -1.22 10.23 2.35
N TYR A 144 -0.38 9.28 1.93
CA TYR A 144 0.98 9.53 1.51
C TYR A 144 1.06 9.38 -0.01
N SER A 145 1.63 10.37 -0.70
CA SER A 145 1.66 10.37 -2.15
C SER A 145 3.02 10.87 -2.64
N VAL A 146 3.58 10.19 -3.63
CA VAL A 146 4.83 10.54 -4.28
C VAL A 146 4.63 10.54 -5.79
N SER A 147 5.16 11.54 -6.45
CA SER A 147 5.15 11.69 -7.90
C SER A 147 6.56 11.53 -8.47
N ASP A 148 6.67 11.06 -9.71
CA ASP A 148 7.93 11.05 -10.45
C ASP A 148 8.46 12.46 -10.78
N THR A 149 7.64 13.49 -10.56
CA THR A 149 8.03 14.90 -10.62
C THR A 149 8.54 15.46 -9.29
N ASP A 150 8.59 14.65 -8.24
CA ASP A 150 9.20 15.03 -6.97
C ASP A 150 10.73 14.85 -7.03
N GLU A 151 11.47 15.44 -6.09
CA GLU A 151 12.91 15.21 -5.93
C GLU A 151 13.13 13.82 -5.31
N LEU A 152 13.12 12.80 -6.19
CA LEU A 152 13.23 11.41 -5.77
C LEU A 152 14.62 11.08 -5.24
N PRO A 153 14.75 10.21 -4.23
CA PRO A 153 16.03 9.64 -3.81
C PRO A 153 16.72 8.87 -4.96
N GLU A 154 18.00 8.61 -4.79
CA GLU A 154 18.75 7.74 -5.70
C GLU A 154 18.00 6.42 -5.93
N ASN A 155 17.85 6.00 -7.18
CA ASN A 155 17.05 4.85 -7.62
C ASN A 155 15.52 4.98 -7.45
N GLY A 156 14.98 6.14 -7.09
CA GLY A 156 13.55 6.35 -6.90
C GLY A 156 12.72 5.95 -8.13
N TYR A 157 13.17 6.30 -9.34
CA TYR A 157 12.49 5.90 -10.59
C TYR A 157 12.42 4.38 -10.78
N GLY A 158 13.46 3.64 -10.37
CA GLY A 158 13.46 2.18 -10.43
C GLY A 158 12.35 1.57 -9.56
N ILE A 159 12.08 2.18 -8.41
CA ILE A 159 11.04 1.75 -7.49
C ILE A 159 9.64 1.91 -8.10
N PHE A 160 9.37 3.01 -8.82
CA PHE A 160 8.10 3.18 -9.55
C PHE A 160 7.85 2.04 -10.55
N ASN A 161 8.87 1.65 -11.31
CA ASN A 161 8.78 0.55 -12.28
C ASN A 161 8.54 -0.80 -11.60
N GLU A 162 9.18 -1.06 -10.46
CA GLU A 162 8.96 -2.30 -9.69
C GLU A 162 7.54 -2.36 -9.12
N ILE A 163 7.04 -1.26 -8.57
CA ILE A 163 5.66 -1.18 -8.04
C ILE A 163 4.67 -1.39 -9.18
N TYR A 164 4.89 -0.75 -10.33
CA TYR A 164 4.06 -0.98 -11.52
C TYR A 164 4.07 -2.45 -11.94
N SER A 165 5.22 -3.11 -11.92
CA SER A 165 5.35 -4.53 -12.26
C SER A 165 4.52 -5.42 -11.34
N ILE A 166 4.48 -5.12 -10.03
CA ILE A 166 3.63 -5.84 -9.07
C ILE A 166 2.16 -5.61 -9.39
N PHE A 167 1.76 -4.37 -9.64
CA PHE A 167 0.36 -4.02 -9.93
C PHE A 167 -0.12 -4.66 -11.23
N SER A 168 0.72 -4.64 -12.27
CA SER A 168 0.38 -5.20 -13.58
C SER A 168 0.17 -6.72 -13.57
N MET A 169 0.74 -7.44 -12.61
CA MET A 169 0.47 -8.88 -12.46
C MET A 169 -0.99 -9.21 -12.14
N TYR A 170 -1.73 -8.26 -11.60
CA TYR A 170 -3.15 -8.44 -11.27
C TYR A 170 -4.10 -7.98 -12.39
N THR A 171 -3.61 -7.27 -13.39
CA THR A 171 -4.44 -6.84 -14.53
C THR A 171 -4.66 -7.96 -15.52
N LYS A 172 -5.77 -7.93 -16.27
CA LYS A 172 -6.16 -9.01 -17.22
C LYS A 172 -5.13 -9.32 -18.31
N GLY A 173 -4.14 -8.46 -18.53
CA GLY A 173 -3.04 -8.67 -19.46
C GLY A 173 -1.79 -9.27 -18.83
N GLY A 174 -1.79 -9.50 -17.52
CA GLY A 174 -0.64 -10.02 -16.75
C GLY A 174 -0.65 -11.53 -16.49
N TYR A 175 -1.60 -12.27 -17.07
CA TYR A 175 -1.68 -13.75 -17.01
C TYR A 175 -1.56 -14.35 -18.39
#